data_2d532f1dcf4dfa698d099125c0498ed6
#
_entry.id   2d532f1dcf4dfa698d099125c0498ed6
#
_cell.length_a   1.000
_cell.length_b   1.000
_cell.length_c   1.000
_cell.angle_alpha   90.00
_cell.angle_beta   90.00
_cell.angle_gamma   90.00
#
_symmetry.space_group_name_H-M   'P 1'
#
loop_
_entity.id
_entity.type
_entity.pdbx_description
1 polymer ?
#
loop_
_entity_poly.entity_id
_entity_poly.type
_entity_poly.pdbx_seq_one_letter_code
_entity_poly.pdbx_strand_id
1 'polypeptide(L)'
;VSLRGYGAIKNLGLAIACVFGHDVAVFMYDDEIATDPDFLTKAVFGLTAYTRQDLKILVKSGFFIDPEGSPYANPAKSWTERDWSKAEQFNKVMERAQNAKNRVTRSNHMCGGCCALHAEAFTRIPFDPYITRGEDLDYVLNLRSHGLDCWFDNDWCVQLRPPEEKASDASVFMQ
;
A
#
# COMPACT_ATOMS: atom_id res chain seq x y z
N VAL A 1 -12.31 20.92 -7.13
CA VAL A 1 -11.65 19.83 -6.37
C VAL A 1 -10.19 19.82 -6.79
N SER A 2 -9.27 20.10 -5.88
CA SER A 2 -7.84 20.01 -6.18
C SER A 2 -7.42 18.55 -6.13
N LEU A 3 -6.90 18.01 -7.20
CA LEU A 3 -6.26 16.68 -7.23
C LEU A 3 -4.81 16.73 -6.69
N ARG A 4 -4.55 17.60 -5.74
CA ARG A 4 -3.25 17.72 -5.09
C ARG A 4 -3.22 16.81 -3.87
N GLY A 5 -2.52 15.70 -3.99
CA GLY A 5 -2.32 14.73 -2.91
C GLY A 5 -2.70 13.32 -3.30
N TYR A 6 -2.03 12.37 -2.69
CA TYR A 6 -2.21 10.94 -2.99
C TYR A 6 -3.63 10.44 -2.69
N GLY A 7 -4.25 10.91 -1.59
CA GLY A 7 -5.62 10.53 -1.23
C GLY A 7 -6.65 10.95 -2.28
N ALA A 8 -6.53 12.15 -2.84
CA ALA A 8 -7.44 12.62 -3.89
C ALA A 8 -7.29 11.84 -5.20
N ILE A 9 -6.05 11.50 -5.60
CA ILE A 9 -5.76 10.70 -6.79
C ILE A 9 -6.28 9.27 -6.62
N LYS A 10 -6.08 8.66 -5.46
CA LYS A 10 -6.61 7.32 -5.15
C LYS A 10 -8.13 7.31 -5.18
N ASN A 11 -8.80 8.33 -4.64
CA ASN A 11 -10.25 8.44 -4.72
C ASN A 11 -10.76 8.53 -6.17
N LEU A 12 -10.02 9.20 -7.07
CA LEU A 12 -10.37 9.18 -8.48
C LEU A 12 -10.31 7.75 -9.05
N GLY A 13 -9.25 7.00 -8.73
CA GLY A 13 -9.14 5.58 -9.11
C GLY A 13 -10.28 4.74 -8.56
N LEU A 14 -10.67 4.94 -7.29
CA LEU A 14 -11.80 4.23 -6.68
C LEU A 14 -13.15 4.61 -7.34
N ALA A 15 -13.35 5.88 -7.68
CA ALA A 15 -14.54 6.33 -8.39
C ALA A 15 -14.65 5.69 -9.78
N ILE A 16 -13.52 5.58 -10.50
CA ILE A 16 -13.45 4.87 -11.79
C ILE A 16 -13.80 3.39 -11.59
N ALA A 17 -13.24 2.72 -10.59
CA ALA A 17 -13.54 1.33 -10.27
C ALA A 17 -15.04 1.13 -9.98
N CYS A 18 -15.66 2.06 -9.23
CA CYS A 18 -17.12 2.04 -8.98
C CYS A 18 -17.93 2.18 -10.27
N VAL A 19 -17.58 3.15 -11.13
CA VAL A 19 -18.32 3.41 -12.39
C VAL A 19 -18.28 2.20 -13.31
N PHE A 20 -17.14 1.52 -13.39
CA PHE A 20 -16.98 0.33 -14.22
C PHE A 20 -17.40 -0.97 -13.55
N GLY A 21 -17.84 -0.93 -12.30
CA GLY A 21 -18.34 -2.10 -11.57
C GLY A 21 -17.24 -3.11 -11.22
N HIS A 22 -16.02 -2.63 -10.98
CA HIS A 22 -14.93 -3.51 -10.57
C HIS A 22 -15.03 -3.88 -9.09
N ASP A 23 -14.80 -5.15 -8.78
CA ASP A 23 -14.83 -5.68 -7.43
C ASP A 23 -13.57 -5.34 -6.63
N VAL A 24 -12.43 -5.14 -7.29
CA VAL A 24 -11.13 -4.89 -6.65
C VAL A 24 -10.40 -3.75 -7.35
N ALA A 25 -9.87 -2.82 -6.56
CA ALA A 25 -8.92 -1.80 -6.99
C ALA A 25 -7.52 -2.15 -6.45
N VAL A 26 -6.52 -2.19 -7.32
CA VAL A 26 -5.11 -2.38 -6.97
C VAL A 26 -4.36 -1.09 -7.24
N PHE A 27 -3.60 -0.60 -6.26
CA PHE A 27 -2.79 0.61 -6.41
C PHE A 27 -1.31 0.27 -6.47
N MET A 28 -0.65 0.90 -7.43
CA MET A 28 0.80 0.98 -7.58
C MET A 28 1.19 2.43 -7.81
N TYR A 29 2.39 2.82 -7.40
CA TYR A 29 2.97 4.12 -7.74
C TYR A 29 3.71 4.06 -9.09
N ASP A 30 3.96 5.22 -9.67
CA ASP A 30 4.64 5.38 -10.97
C ASP A 30 6.13 4.97 -10.92
N ASP A 31 6.70 4.89 -9.72
CA ASP A 31 8.06 4.44 -9.47
C ASP A 31 8.16 2.97 -9.01
N GLU A 32 7.15 2.17 -9.25
CA GLU A 32 7.06 0.76 -8.87
C GLU A 32 6.88 -0.15 -10.09
N ILE A 33 7.35 -1.38 -9.96
CA ILE A 33 7.25 -2.42 -10.99
C ILE A 33 6.68 -3.69 -10.36
N ALA A 34 5.70 -4.29 -11.02
CA ALA A 34 5.23 -5.64 -10.72
C ALA A 34 6.14 -6.64 -11.47
N THR A 35 7.15 -7.16 -10.78
CA THR A 35 8.11 -8.12 -11.36
C THR A 35 7.63 -9.57 -11.29
N ASP A 36 6.67 -9.86 -10.42
CA ASP A 36 6.08 -11.18 -10.23
C ASP A 36 4.98 -11.42 -11.28
N PRO A 37 5.05 -12.48 -12.12
CA PRO A 37 3.99 -12.80 -13.08
C PRO A 37 2.64 -13.09 -12.42
N ASP A 38 2.63 -13.53 -11.15
CA ASP A 38 1.44 -13.81 -10.37
C ASP A 38 0.95 -12.60 -9.55
N PHE A 39 1.49 -11.42 -9.80
CA PHE A 39 1.22 -10.20 -9.02
C PHE A 39 -0.29 -9.94 -8.81
N LEU A 40 -1.10 -10.00 -9.85
CA LEU A 40 -2.54 -9.77 -9.74
C LEU A 40 -3.27 -10.92 -9.03
N THR A 41 -2.85 -12.15 -9.27
CA THR A 41 -3.37 -13.33 -8.55
C THR A 41 -3.08 -13.20 -7.05
N LYS A 42 -1.88 -12.78 -6.71
CA LYS A 42 -1.48 -12.51 -5.32
C LYS A 42 -2.23 -11.30 -4.74
N ALA A 43 -2.47 -10.25 -5.52
CA ALA A 43 -3.24 -9.09 -5.09
C ALA A 43 -4.65 -9.46 -4.59
N VAL A 44 -5.34 -10.36 -5.26
CA VAL A 44 -6.70 -10.78 -4.90
C VAL A 44 -6.76 -11.95 -3.92
N PHE A 45 -5.62 -12.61 -3.66
CA PHE A 45 -5.56 -13.77 -2.78
C PHE A 45 -6.11 -13.43 -1.39
N GLY A 46 -7.08 -14.21 -0.93
CA GLY A 46 -7.68 -14.07 0.40
C GLY A 46 -8.64 -12.89 0.56
N LEU A 47 -8.80 -11.99 -0.43
CA LEU A 47 -9.86 -10.98 -0.37
C LEU A 47 -11.23 -11.66 -0.29
N THR A 48 -12.12 -11.07 0.51
CA THR A 48 -13.45 -11.57 0.88
C THR A 48 -13.49 -12.82 1.76
N ALA A 49 -12.34 -13.47 1.99
CA ALA A 49 -12.28 -14.60 2.92
C ALA A 49 -12.48 -14.15 4.37
N TYR A 50 -12.99 -15.05 5.19
CA TYR A 50 -13.11 -14.84 6.63
C TYR A 50 -11.96 -15.50 7.38
N THR A 51 -11.44 -14.80 8.37
CA THR A 51 -10.47 -15.38 9.31
C THR A 51 -11.18 -16.30 10.32
N ARG A 52 -10.37 -17.02 11.13
CA ARG A 52 -10.90 -17.83 12.24
C ARG A 52 -11.65 -17.01 13.30
N GLN A 53 -11.46 -15.70 13.33
CA GLN A 53 -12.11 -14.76 14.25
C GLN A 53 -13.32 -14.08 13.61
N ASP A 54 -13.80 -14.60 12.48
CA ASP A 54 -14.92 -14.06 11.69
C ASP A 54 -14.71 -12.63 11.17
N LEU A 55 -13.44 -12.25 10.95
CA LEU A 55 -13.09 -10.96 10.35
C LEU A 55 -12.91 -11.12 8.84
N LYS A 56 -13.64 -10.33 8.06
CA LYS A 56 -13.56 -10.34 6.60
C LYS A 56 -12.36 -9.55 6.11
N ILE A 57 -11.60 -10.12 5.16
CA ILE A 57 -10.44 -9.49 4.54
C ILE A 57 -10.92 -8.66 3.36
N LEU A 58 -10.96 -7.33 3.48
CA LEU A 58 -11.43 -6.42 2.44
C LEU A 58 -10.36 -5.46 1.93
N VAL A 59 -9.31 -5.23 2.72
CA VAL A 59 -8.19 -4.37 2.37
C VAL A 59 -6.90 -5.08 2.71
N LYS A 60 -6.00 -5.15 1.73
CA LYS A 60 -4.73 -5.87 1.85
C LYS A 60 -3.59 -5.05 1.28
N SER A 61 -2.41 -5.18 1.89
CA SER A 61 -1.16 -4.57 1.45
C SER A 61 -0.06 -5.62 1.35
N GLY A 62 0.95 -5.35 0.54
CA GLY A 62 2.16 -6.14 0.41
C GLY A 62 3.41 -5.31 0.71
N PHE A 63 4.57 -5.84 0.35
CA PHE A 63 5.86 -5.19 0.53
C PHE A 63 6.20 -4.22 -0.59
N PHE A 64 6.97 -3.18 -0.24
CA PHE A 64 7.91 -2.54 -1.16
C PHE A 64 9.24 -3.26 -1.03
N ILE A 65 9.85 -3.65 -2.14
CA ILE A 65 11.21 -4.18 -2.15
C ILE A 65 12.11 -3.29 -3.00
N ASP A 66 13.36 -3.14 -2.59
CA ASP A 66 14.38 -2.49 -3.41
C ASP A 66 14.79 -3.40 -4.59
N PRO A 67 15.66 -2.94 -5.51
CA PRO A 67 16.16 -3.77 -6.61
C PRO A 67 16.89 -5.05 -6.16
N GLU A 68 17.43 -5.05 -4.96
CA GLU A 68 18.10 -6.18 -4.31
C GLU A 68 17.13 -7.17 -3.64
N GLY A 69 15.84 -6.82 -3.61
CA GLY A 69 14.77 -7.63 -3.02
C GLY A 69 14.57 -7.44 -1.51
N SER A 70 15.15 -6.39 -0.93
CA SER A 70 15.01 -6.06 0.49
C SER A 70 13.79 -5.17 0.74
N PRO A 71 12.93 -5.49 1.73
CA PRO A 71 11.81 -4.64 2.11
C PRO A 71 12.19 -3.57 3.14
N TYR A 72 13.46 -3.47 3.52
CA TYR A 72 13.91 -2.59 4.60
C TYR A 72 14.29 -1.21 4.10
N ALA A 73 13.86 -0.18 4.82
CA ALA A 73 14.24 1.19 4.57
C ALA A 73 15.62 1.49 5.15
N ASN A 74 16.45 2.20 4.38
CA ASN A 74 17.71 2.74 4.89
C ASN A 74 17.43 4.00 5.72
N PRO A 75 18.11 4.19 6.88
CA PRO A 75 17.97 5.41 7.67
C PRO A 75 18.38 6.64 6.86
N ALA A 76 17.54 7.65 6.84
CA ALA A 76 17.89 8.92 6.24
C ALA A 76 19.00 9.63 7.04
N LYS A 77 19.94 10.31 6.36
CA LYS A 77 20.98 11.12 7.01
C LYS A 77 20.42 12.47 7.47
N SER A 78 19.35 12.47 8.27
CA SER A 78 18.74 13.69 8.78
C SER A 78 18.77 13.71 10.31
N TRP A 79 18.73 14.91 10.90
CA TRP A 79 18.65 15.04 12.36
C TRP A 79 17.34 14.44 12.91
N THR A 80 16.25 14.48 12.13
CA THR A 80 14.95 13.91 12.51
C THR A 80 15.02 12.38 12.63
N GLU A 81 15.82 11.71 11.81
CA GLU A 81 15.99 10.24 11.89
C GLU A 81 16.78 9.83 13.14
N ARG A 82 17.71 10.70 13.60
CA ARG A 82 18.46 10.48 14.83
C ARG A 82 17.56 10.52 16.08
N ASP A 83 16.61 11.47 16.11
CA ASP A 83 15.74 11.69 17.27
C ASP A 83 14.42 10.88 17.14
N TRP A 84 14.02 10.58 15.90
CA TRP A 84 12.84 9.76 15.59
C TRP A 84 13.17 8.77 14.49
N SER A 85 13.62 7.58 14.85
CA SER A 85 14.05 6.52 13.93
C SER A 85 12.89 5.91 13.12
N LYS A 86 12.40 6.63 12.12
CA LYS A 86 11.29 6.20 11.25
C LYS A 86 11.63 4.92 10.50
N ALA A 87 12.85 4.84 9.94
CA ALA A 87 13.31 3.66 9.24
C ALA A 87 13.34 2.44 10.17
N GLU A 88 13.81 2.59 11.41
CA GLU A 88 13.82 1.50 12.39
C GLU A 88 12.40 1.02 12.72
N GLN A 89 11.47 1.95 12.94
CA GLN A 89 10.07 1.59 13.22
C GLN A 89 9.42 0.88 12.03
N PHE A 90 9.64 1.38 10.82
CA PHE A 90 9.19 0.74 9.59
C PHE A 90 9.78 -0.67 9.45
N ASN A 91 11.10 -0.81 9.64
CA ASN A 91 11.81 -2.09 9.52
C ASN A 91 11.28 -3.13 10.52
N LYS A 92 10.96 -2.73 11.74
CA LYS A 92 10.32 -3.63 12.73
C LYS A 92 8.94 -4.14 12.27
N VAL A 93 8.18 -3.33 11.53
CA VAL A 93 6.90 -3.76 10.95
C VAL A 93 7.14 -4.76 9.83
N MET A 94 8.09 -4.47 8.95
CA MET A 94 8.43 -5.36 7.82
C MET A 94 8.99 -6.70 8.31
N GLU A 95 9.86 -6.69 9.31
CA GLU A 95 10.39 -7.90 9.93
C GLU A 95 9.28 -8.78 10.54
N ARG A 96 8.34 -8.17 11.25
CA ARG A 96 7.18 -8.90 11.79
C ARG A 96 6.32 -9.51 10.71
N ALA A 97 6.11 -8.79 9.60
CA ALA A 97 5.34 -9.28 8.46
C ALA A 97 6.04 -10.45 7.77
N GLN A 98 7.36 -10.36 7.53
CA GLN A 98 8.15 -11.45 6.94
C GLN A 98 8.18 -12.71 7.81
N ASN A 99 8.30 -12.55 9.13
CA ASN A 99 8.38 -13.66 10.08
C ASN A 99 7.00 -14.20 10.49
N ALA A 100 5.91 -13.68 9.91
CA ALA A 100 4.57 -14.14 10.24
C ALA A 100 4.34 -15.58 9.76
N LYS A 101 3.75 -16.42 10.63
CA LYS A 101 3.44 -17.83 10.30
C LYS A 101 2.38 -17.96 9.20
N ASN A 102 1.46 -17.01 9.14
CA ASN A 102 0.39 -17.01 8.13
C ASN A 102 0.76 -16.02 7.03
N ARG A 103 0.46 -16.37 5.79
CA ARG A 103 0.67 -15.50 4.63
C ARG A 103 -0.02 -14.14 4.79
N VAL A 104 -1.28 -14.13 5.21
CA VAL A 104 -2.05 -12.91 5.42
C VAL A 104 -2.26 -12.70 6.91
N THR A 105 -1.85 -11.53 7.42
CA THR A 105 -1.92 -11.18 8.85
C THR A 105 -2.51 -9.79 9.04
N ARG A 106 -3.19 -9.57 10.17
CA ARG A 106 -3.72 -8.25 10.53
C ARG A 106 -2.59 -7.24 10.70
N SER A 107 -2.71 -6.05 10.13
CA SER A 107 -1.67 -5.03 10.12
C SER A 107 -2.19 -3.67 10.58
N ASN A 108 -1.31 -2.90 11.21
CA ASN A 108 -1.48 -1.48 11.51
C ASN A 108 -0.82 -0.60 10.45
N HIS A 109 -0.28 -1.19 9.42
CA HIS A 109 0.47 -0.52 8.37
C HIS A 109 -0.04 -0.96 7.01
N MET A 110 -0.06 -0.04 6.06
CA MET A 110 -0.39 -0.26 4.67
C MET A 110 0.69 0.42 3.82
N CYS A 111 1.22 -0.30 2.84
CA CYS A 111 2.07 0.28 1.80
C CYS A 111 1.17 0.79 0.67
N GLY A 112 1.06 2.10 0.54
CA GLY A 112 0.05 2.74 -0.31
C GLY A 112 0.16 2.45 -1.80
N GLY A 113 1.35 2.10 -2.31
CA GLY A 113 1.57 1.68 -3.69
C GLY A 113 1.56 0.15 -3.88
N CYS A 114 1.44 -0.63 -2.82
CA CYS A 114 1.23 -2.07 -2.89
C CYS A 114 -0.01 -2.44 -2.08
N CYS A 115 -1.20 -2.04 -2.54
CA CYS A 115 -2.43 -2.34 -1.81
C CYS A 115 -3.58 -2.70 -2.75
N ALA A 116 -4.45 -3.59 -2.26
CA ALA A 116 -5.65 -4.05 -2.93
C ALA A 116 -6.86 -3.82 -2.02
N LEU A 117 -7.89 -3.18 -2.56
CA LEU A 117 -9.12 -2.83 -1.87
C LEU A 117 -10.31 -3.47 -2.56
N HIS A 118 -11.14 -4.17 -1.81
CA HIS A 118 -12.39 -4.74 -2.31
C HIS A 118 -13.52 -3.71 -2.30
N ALA A 119 -14.47 -3.82 -3.21
CA ALA A 119 -15.58 -2.89 -3.38
C ALA A 119 -16.40 -2.67 -2.11
N GLU A 120 -16.60 -3.69 -1.30
CA GLU A 120 -17.30 -3.58 -0.01
C GLU A 120 -16.60 -2.60 0.97
N ALA A 121 -15.29 -2.38 0.84
CA ALA A 121 -14.56 -1.39 1.63
C ALA A 121 -14.53 -0.03 0.93
N PHE A 122 -14.06 0.04 -0.32
CA PHE A 122 -13.79 1.31 -0.96
C PHE A 122 -15.04 2.11 -1.35
N THR A 123 -16.19 1.46 -1.56
CA THR A 123 -17.47 2.17 -1.77
C THR A 123 -18.00 2.88 -0.52
N ARG A 124 -17.52 2.49 0.66
CA ARG A 124 -17.96 3.03 1.96
C ARG A 124 -16.94 3.96 2.60
N ILE A 125 -15.66 3.71 2.36
CA ILE A 125 -14.54 4.38 3.04
C ILE A 125 -13.58 4.94 1.98
N PRO A 126 -13.67 6.23 1.64
CA PRO A 126 -12.71 6.88 0.77
C PRO A 126 -11.44 7.24 1.53
N PHE A 127 -10.36 7.54 0.80
CA PHE A 127 -9.20 8.22 1.34
C PHE A 127 -9.55 9.68 1.70
N ASP A 128 -8.90 10.27 2.70
CA ASP A 128 -9.04 11.70 2.95
C ASP A 128 -8.38 12.49 1.80
N PRO A 129 -9.16 13.29 1.03
CA PRO A 129 -8.62 14.03 -0.11
C PRO A 129 -7.73 15.20 0.28
N TYR A 130 -7.71 15.60 1.55
CA TYR A 130 -6.92 16.73 2.06
C TYR A 130 -5.56 16.28 2.59
N ILE A 131 -5.34 15.01 2.83
CA ILE A 131 -4.04 14.47 3.23
C ILE A 131 -3.14 14.38 2.01
N THR A 132 -2.08 15.18 2.03
CA THR A 132 -1.12 15.25 0.93
C THR A 132 -0.07 14.13 0.96
N ARG A 133 0.22 13.56 2.14
CA ARG A 133 1.17 12.47 2.37
C ARG A 133 0.84 11.72 3.65
N GLY A 134 0.96 10.39 3.63
CA GLY A 134 0.60 9.51 4.75
C GLY A 134 -0.88 9.12 4.73
N GLU A 135 -1.51 9.22 3.57
CA GLU A 135 -2.89 8.86 3.30
C GLU A 135 -3.17 7.37 3.55
N ASP A 136 -2.14 6.53 3.46
CA ASP A 136 -2.18 5.11 3.74
C ASP A 136 -2.36 4.82 5.24
N LEU A 137 -1.60 5.50 6.10
CA LEU A 137 -1.77 5.40 7.56
C LEU A 137 -3.12 5.94 8.00
N ASP A 138 -3.53 7.08 7.48
CA ASP A 138 -4.85 7.65 7.74
C ASP A 138 -5.96 6.68 7.33
N TYR A 139 -5.83 6.07 6.16
CA TYR A 139 -6.80 5.10 5.67
C TYR A 139 -6.92 3.88 6.59
N VAL A 140 -5.82 3.37 7.15
CA VAL A 140 -5.85 2.29 8.14
C VAL A 140 -6.61 2.70 9.40
N LEU A 141 -6.43 3.94 9.88
CA LEU A 141 -7.20 4.46 11.02
C LEU A 141 -8.68 4.59 10.68
N ASN A 142 -8.99 5.07 9.49
CA ASN A 142 -10.36 5.23 9.01
C ASN A 142 -11.06 3.86 8.84
N LEU A 143 -10.38 2.85 8.28
CA LEU A 143 -10.90 1.47 8.24
C LEU A 143 -11.31 1.00 9.63
N ARG A 144 -10.48 1.19 10.63
CA ARG A 144 -10.74 0.76 12.01
C ARG A 144 -11.93 1.46 12.64
N SER A 145 -12.09 2.75 12.40
CA SER A 145 -13.25 3.50 12.90
C SER A 145 -14.57 2.97 12.33
N HIS A 146 -14.51 2.28 11.18
CA HIS A 146 -15.63 1.62 10.54
C HIS A 146 -15.72 0.10 10.82
N GLY A 147 -14.92 -0.40 11.77
CA GLY A 147 -14.93 -1.82 12.16
C GLY A 147 -14.26 -2.76 11.15
N LEU A 148 -13.46 -2.21 10.24
CA LEU A 148 -12.67 -2.98 9.28
C LEU A 148 -11.18 -2.97 9.66
N ASP A 149 -10.44 -3.92 9.10
CA ASP A 149 -9.01 -4.05 9.30
C ASP A 149 -8.25 -4.00 7.99
N CYS A 150 -7.00 -3.51 8.06
CA CYS A 150 -6.01 -3.71 7.03
C CYS A 150 -5.26 -5.03 7.29
N TRP A 151 -4.93 -5.75 6.21
CA TRP A 151 -4.21 -7.02 6.25
C TRP A 151 -2.91 -6.90 5.48
N PHE A 152 -1.89 -7.63 5.87
CA PHE A 152 -0.60 -7.67 5.20
C PHE A 152 -0.36 -9.06 4.62
N ASP A 153 -0.04 -9.13 3.33
CA ASP A 153 0.30 -10.36 2.61
C ASP A 153 1.82 -10.45 2.46
N ASN A 154 2.45 -11.41 3.11
CA ASN A 154 3.90 -11.58 3.10
C ASN A 154 4.45 -12.29 1.85
N ASP A 155 3.59 -12.65 0.90
CA ASP A 155 3.96 -13.22 -0.40
C ASP A 155 3.60 -12.29 -1.57
N TRP A 156 3.31 -11.03 -1.31
CA TRP A 156 2.95 -10.04 -2.31
C TRP A 156 3.80 -8.78 -2.19
N CYS A 157 4.40 -8.35 -3.32
CA CYS A 157 5.28 -7.18 -3.32
C CYS A 157 5.27 -6.44 -4.65
N VAL A 158 5.72 -5.19 -4.60
CA VAL A 158 6.15 -4.38 -5.73
C VAL A 158 7.63 -4.04 -5.57
N GLN A 159 8.35 -3.94 -6.67
CA GLN A 159 9.74 -3.53 -6.68
C GLN A 159 9.87 -2.05 -7.01
N LEU A 160 10.66 -1.31 -6.24
CA LEU A 160 10.98 0.08 -6.52
C LEU A 160 11.93 0.15 -7.71
N ARG A 161 11.70 1.09 -8.63
CA ARG A 161 12.62 1.36 -9.73
C ARG A 161 13.97 1.86 -9.21
N PRO A 162 15.07 1.49 -9.88
CA PRO A 162 16.38 2.07 -9.57
C PRO A 162 16.37 3.60 -9.68
N PRO A 163 17.15 4.31 -8.86
CA PRO A 163 17.20 5.79 -8.89
C PRO A 163 17.57 6.38 -10.26
N GLU A 164 18.39 5.68 -11.04
CA GLU A 164 18.83 6.10 -12.37
C GLU A 164 17.67 6.09 -13.39
N GLU A 165 16.77 5.13 -13.30
CA GLU A 165 15.57 5.08 -14.14
C GLU A 165 14.60 6.23 -13.80
N LYS A 166 14.49 6.58 -12.50
CA LYS A 166 13.67 7.72 -12.06
C LYS A 166 14.17 9.05 -12.64
N ALA A 167 15.49 9.23 -12.74
CA ALA A 167 16.09 10.44 -13.30
C ALA A 167 15.84 10.58 -14.80
N SER A 168 15.77 9.47 -15.55
CA SER A 168 15.51 9.49 -17.00
C SER A 168 14.06 9.87 -17.32
N ASP A 169 13.09 9.39 -16.53
CA ASP A 169 11.68 9.71 -16.73
C ASP A 169 11.38 11.18 -16.42
N ALA A 170 12.02 11.77 -15.41
CA ALA A 170 11.85 13.18 -15.08
C ALA A 170 12.33 14.12 -16.20
N SER A 171 13.30 13.72 -17.02
CA SER A 171 13.81 14.52 -18.13
C SER A 171 12.86 14.58 -19.33
N VAL A 172 11.97 13.62 -19.48
CA VAL A 172 10.97 13.54 -20.57
C VAL A 172 9.81 14.51 -20.36
N PHE A 173 9.48 14.82 -19.10
CA PHE A 173 8.38 15.74 -18.77
C PHE A 173 8.80 17.21 -18.67
N MET A 174 10.09 17.52 -18.80
CA MET A 174 10.62 18.89 -18.73
C MET A 174 11.00 19.47 -20.12
N GLN A 175 10.68 18.79 -21.20
CA GLN A 175 10.79 19.30 -22.59
C GLN A 175 9.40 19.67 -23.11
#